data_c60dd598eec845fa2f3d391ddb6da2b3
#
_entry.id   c60dd598eec845fa2f3d391ddb6da2b3
#
_cell.length_a   1.000
_cell.length_b   1.000
_cell.length_c   1.000
_cell.angle_alpha   90.00
_cell.angle_beta   90.00
_cell.angle_gamma   90.00
#
_symmetry.space_group_name_H-M   'P 1'
#
loop_
_entity.id
_entity.type
_entity.pdbx_description
1 polymer ?
#
loop_
_entity_poly.entity_id
_entity_poly.type
_entity_poly.pdbx_seq_one_letter_code
_entity_poly.pdbx_strand_id
1 'polypeptide(L)'
;MSLVDLLRMGSTTPVSSGDKESHVNIIEKTDEEIRAAAEPLWRDLVKHSNEGAYGEFVKNFSSSMALAMDQVTVGHQFANSALARNLSDDFDYLGIIRRGEYVTVLYRQRSSKRAGEWLGRLVLGYENGKIRIFGASIF
;
A
#
# COMPACT_ATOMS: atom_id res chain seq x y z
N MET A 1 9.73 -9.69 9.31
CA MET A 1 9.16 -8.40 9.63
C MET A 1 7.66 -8.48 9.56
N SER A 2 7.03 -8.30 10.69
CA SER A 2 5.61 -8.60 10.81
C SER A 2 4.71 -7.68 9.99
N LEU A 3 5.17 -6.48 9.69
CA LEU A 3 4.37 -5.59 8.85
C LEU A 3 4.16 -6.21 7.47
N VAL A 4 5.18 -6.87 6.94
CA VAL A 4 5.08 -7.54 5.65
C VAL A 4 4.01 -8.61 5.69
N ASP A 5 4.04 -9.45 6.71
CA ASP A 5 3.06 -10.53 6.83
C ASP A 5 1.66 -9.98 6.97
N LEU A 6 1.50 -8.92 7.74
CA LEU A 6 0.21 -8.34 7.99
C LEU A 6 -0.38 -7.70 6.73
N LEU A 7 0.45 -7.03 5.94
CA LEU A 7 -0.01 -6.26 4.81
C LEU A 7 0.00 -7.01 3.48
N ARG A 8 0.37 -8.28 3.50
CA ARG A 8 0.38 -9.11 2.28
C ARG A 8 -0.95 -9.73 1.97
N MET A 9 -1.97 -9.28 2.58
CA MET A 9 -3.29 -9.85 2.40
C MET A 9 -3.90 -9.39 1.11
N GLY A 10 -4.98 -10.01 0.74
CA GLY A 10 -5.73 -9.57 -0.40
C GLY A 10 -5.07 -9.87 -1.73
N SER A 11 -4.10 -10.74 -1.73
CA SER A 11 -3.52 -11.17 -2.99
C SER A 11 -4.47 -12.04 -3.80
N THR A 12 -5.56 -12.40 -3.23
CA THR A 12 -6.57 -13.14 -3.94
C THR A 12 -7.07 -12.33 -5.11
N THR A 13 -7.09 -12.95 -6.24
CA THR A 13 -7.61 -12.31 -7.44
C THR A 13 -9.10 -12.13 -7.28
N PRO A 14 -9.59 -10.92 -7.37
CA PRO A 14 -11.03 -10.72 -7.32
C PRO A 14 -11.66 -11.33 -8.56
N VAL A 15 -12.81 -11.89 -8.36
CA VAL A 15 -13.55 -12.43 -9.47
C VAL A 15 -14.00 -11.27 -10.33
N SER A 16 -13.60 -11.29 -11.56
CA SER A 16 -14.03 -10.30 -12.50
C SER A 16 -15.47 -10.63 -12.88
N SER A 17 -16.36 -9.89 -12.40
CA SER A 17 -17.73 -10.07 -12.81
C SER A 17 -17.95 -9.44 -14.16
N GLY A 18 -18.89 -9.58 -14.83
CA GLY A 18 -19.04 -9.15 -16.18
C GLY A 18 -19.34 -7.68 -16.41
N ASP A 19 -19.19 -6.85 -15.45
CA ASP A 19 -19.63 -5.49 -15.56
C ASP A 19 -18.49 -4.48 -15.68
N LYS A 20 -17.46 -4.84 -16.38
CA LYS A 20 -16.30 -3.99 -16.49
C LYS A 20 -16.34 -3.01 -17.61
N GLU A 21 -17.38 -2.94 -18.35
CA GLU A 21 -17.43 -2.06 -19.50
C GLU A 21 -17.25 -0.60 -19.11
N SER A 22 -17.59 -0.23 -17.88
CA SER A 22 -17.41 1.15 -17.43
C SER A 22 -16.15 1.34 -16.63
N HIS A 23 -15.34 0.32 -16.47
CA HIS A 23 -14.15 0.42 -15.62
C HIS A 23 -12.93 0.79 -16.43
N VAL A 24 -12.17 1.74 -15.90
CA VAL A 24 -10.82 1.98 -16.39
C VAL A 24 -9.91 1.08 -15.57
N ASN A 25 -9.16 0.24 -16.26
CA ASN A 25 -8.20 -0.61 -15.59
C ASN A 25 -6.96 0.24 -15.30
N ILE A 26 -6.48 0.18 -14.07
CA ILE A 26 -5.34 1.00 -13.67
C ILE A 26 -4.09 0.68 -14.48
N ILE A 27 -3.96 -0.53 -15.00
CA ILE A 27 -2.78 -0.90 -15.78
C ILE A 27 -2.70 -0.14 -17.10
N GLU A 28 -3.79 0.48 -17.53
CA GLU A 28 -3.81 1.27 -18.76
C GLU A 28 -3.31 2.69 -18.58
N LYS A 29 -3.11 3.12 -17.34
CA LYS A 29 -2.59 4.46 -17.08
C LYS A 29 -1.09 4.50 -17.32
N THR A 30 -0.60 5.69 -17.64
CA THR A 30 0.84 5.89 -17.81
C THR A 30 1.55 5.77 -16.48
N ASP A 31 2.86 5.55 -16.53
CA ASP A 31 3.67 5.52 -15.33
C ASP A 31 3.53 6.82 -14.54
N GLU A 32 3.49 7.95 -15.25
CA GLU A 32 3.36 9.25 -14.59
C GLU A 32 2.04 9.39 -13.85
N GLU A 33 0.95 8.92 -14.47
CA GLU A 33 -0.36 8.96 -13.83
C GLU A 33 -0.41 8.07 -12.61
N ILE A 34 0.19 6.87 -12.72
CA ILE A 34 0.22 5.93 -11.61
C ILE A 34 1.06 6.52 -10.47
N ARG A 35 2.21 7.09 -10.78
CA ARG A 35 3.06 7.70 -9.76
C ARG A 35 2.35 8.86 -9.07
N ALA A 36 1.64 9.67 -9.83
CA ALA A 36 0.92 10.80 -9.25
C ALA A 36 -0.17 10.35 -8.29
N ALA A 37 -0.80 9.21 -8.56
CA ALA A 37 -1.79 8.65 -7.65
C ALA A 37 -1.15 7.96 -6.46
N ALA A 38 -0.03 7.28 -6.67
CA ALA A 38 0.61 6.45 -5.66
C ALA A 38 1.37 7.27 -4.61
N GLU A 39 2.05 8.32 -5.01
CA GLU A 39 2.92 9.04 -4.10
C GLU A 39 2.19 9.60 -2.89
N PRO A 40 1.06 10.29 -3.04
CA PRO A 40 0.33 10.77 -1.85
C PRO A 40 -0.11 9.63 -0.96
N LEU A 41 -0.50 8.50 -1.55
CA LEU A 41 -0.95 7.35 -0.77
C LEU A 41 0.20 6.74 0.02
N TRP A 42 1.37 6.60 -0.59
CA TRP A 42 2.54 6.07 0.12
C TRP A 42 2.98 7.03 1.22
N ARG A 43 2.99 8.32 0.92
CA ARG A 43 3.37 9.34 1.90
C ARG A 43 2.43 9.34 3.09
N ASP A 44 1.13 9.19 2.85
CA ASP A 44 0.16 9.08 3.92
C ASP A 44 0.37 7.81 4.76
N LEU A 45 0.67 6.69 4.10
CA LEU A 45 0.96 5.45 4.82
C LEU A 45 2.16 5.62 5.74
N VAL A 46 3.23 6.24 5.24
CA VAL A 46 4.43 6.50 6.03
C VAL A 46 4.08 7.37 7.23
N LYS A 47 3.35 8.44 7.00
CA LYS A 47 2.99 9.37 8.05
C LYS A 47 2.16 8.69 9.14
N HIS A 48 1.10 7.99 8.73
CA HIS A 48 0.19 7.40 9.70
C HIS A 48 0.79 6.17 10.38
N SER A 49 1.68 5.47 9.69
CA SER A 49 2.44 4.38 10.30
C SER A 49 3.32 4.93 11.42
N ASN A 50 4.02 6.02 11.16
CA ASN A 50 4.88 6.66 12.16
C ASN A 50 4.09 7.16 13.36
N GLU A 51 2.88 7.65 13.12
CA GLU A 51 2.01 8.15 14.19
C GLU A 51 1.28 7.05 14.94
N GLY A 52 1.28 5.83 14.40
CA GLY A 52 0.47 4.76 14.96
C GLY A 52 -1.01 5.00 14.81
N ALA A 53 -1.42 5.78 13.80
CA ALA A 53 -2.79 6.18 13.59
C ALA A 53 -3.50 5.13 12.72
N TYR A 54 -3.95 4.05 13.35
CA TYR A 54 -4.53 2.92 12.64
C TYR A 54 -5.70 3.31 11.73
N GLY A 55 -6.65 4.08 12.25
CA GLY A 55 -7.83 4.45 11.48
C GLY A 55 -7.49 5.23 10.23
N GLU A 56 -6.53 6.14 10.33
CA GLU A 56 -6.07 6.91 9.18
C GLU A 56 -5.25 6.05 8.23
N PHE A 57 -4.48 5.12 8.80
CA PHE A 57 -3.62 4.25 8.02
C PHE A 57 -4.43 3.43 7.01
N VAL A 58 -5.62 2.95 7.40
CA VAL A 58 -6.40 2.03 6.57
C VAL A 58 -7.45 2.73 5.70
N LYS A 59 -7.58 4.04 5.77
CA LYS A 59 -8.70 4.73 5.12
C LYS A 59 -8.72 4.57 3.61
N ASN A 60 -7.58 4.34 2.98
CA ASN A 60 -7.49 4.19 1.52
C ASN A 60 -7.38 2.73 1.10
N PHE A 61 -7.56 1.80 2.01
CA PHE A 61 -7.50 0.38 1.71
C PHE A 61 -8.76 -0.05 0.98
N SER A 62 -8.62 -1.06 0.12
CA SER A 62 -9.77 -1.69 -0.50
C SER A 62 -10.63 -2.34 0.58
N SER A 63 -11.90 -2.59 0.26
CA SER A 63 -12.80 -3.21 1.22
C SER A 63 -12.30 -4.56 1.68
N SER A 64 -11.80 -5.37 0.74
CA SER A 64 -11.31 -6.70 1.09
C SER A 64 -10.09 -6.63 1.98
N MET A 65 -9.18 -5.70 1.72
CA MET A 65 -8.00 -5.56 2.55
C MET A 65 -8.35 -5.05 3.93
N ALA A 66 -9.26 -4.08 4.02
CA ALA A 66 -9.68 -3.54 5.30
C ALA A 66 -10.37 -4.60 6.15
N LEU A 67 -11.22 -5.43 5.52
CA LEU A 67 -11.93 -6.49 6.24
C LEU A 67 -10.99 -7.58 6.74
N ALA A 68 -9.88 -7.79 6.05
CA ALA A 68 -8.94 -8.84 6.42
C ALA A 68 -8.03 -8.44 7.57
N MET A 69 -8.06 -7.19 8.00
CA MET A 69 -7.16 -6.70 9.03
C MET A 69 -7.87 -6.62 10.38
N ASP A 70 -7.21 -7.17 11.39
CA ASP A 70 -7.68 -7.10 12.76
C ASP A 70 -7.08 -5.86 13.40
N GLN A 71 -7.93 -4.97 13.88
CA GLN A 71 -7.52 -3.69 14.43
C GLN A 71 -6.58 -3.85 15.63
N VAL A 72 -6.85 -4.83 16.48
CA VAL A 72 -5.99 -5.08 17.64
C VAL A 72 -4.63 -5.58 17.19
N THR A 73 -4.62 -6.52 16.25
CA THR A 73 -3.38 -7.08 15.75
C THR A 73 -2.54 -6.01 15.07
N VAL A 74 -3.16 -5.17 14.24
CA VAL A 74 -2.44 -4.09 13.55
C VAL A 74 -1.86 -3.12 14.57
N GLY A 75 -2.64 -2.76 15.59
CA GLY A 75 -2.15 -1.88 16.64
C GLY A 75 -0.94 -2.45 17.36
N HIS A 76 -0.97 -3.74 17.65
CA HIS A 76 0.17 -4.41 18.27
C HIS A 76 1.40 -4.42 17.36
N GLN A 77 1.19 -4.66 16.07
CA GLN A 77 2.29 -4.64 15.12
C GLN A 77 2.97 -3.28 15.10
N PHE A 78 2.20 -2.23 15.05
CA PHE A 78 2.76 -0.88 15.05
C PHE A 78 3.49 -0.59 16.36
N ALA A 79 2.90 -0.96 17.48
CA ALA A 79 3.50 -0.69 18.77
C ALA A 79 4.85 -1.39 18.93
N ASN A 80 5.01 -2.56 18.32
CA ASN A 80 6.18 -3.39 18.50
C ASN A 80 7.18 -3.31 17.33
N SER A 81 6.88 -2.53 16.30
CA SER A 81 7.74 -2.44 15.14
C SER A 81 8.47 -1.11 15.11
N ALA A 82 9.75 -1.15 15.47
CA ALA A 82 10.57 0.06 15.40
C ALA A 82 10.64 0.58 13.96
N LEU A 83 10.70 -0.31 12.99
CA LEU A 83 10.72 0.12 11.59
C LEU A 83 9.43 0.83 11.20
N ALA A 84 8.28 0.24 11.52
CA ALA A 84 7.00 0.79 11.12
C ALA A 84 6.74 2.17 11.72
N ARG A 85 7.34 2.48 12.85
CA ARG A 85 7.13 3.75 13.56
C ARG A 85 8.20 4.78 13.25
N ASN A 86 9.18 4.44 12.42
CA ASN A 86 10.32 5.30 12.15
C ASN A 86 10.68 5.31 10.67
N LEU A 87 9.69 5.36 9.81
CA LEU A 87 9.92 5.44 8.37
C LEU A 87 10.27 6.87 7.99
N SER A 88 11.26 7.00 7.11
CA SER A 88 11.63 8.32 6.60
C SER A 88 10.61 8.78 5.57
N ASP A 89 10.31 10.06 5.53
CA ASP A 89 9.49 10.62 4.48
C ASP A 89 10.31 10.94 3.21
N ASP A 90 11.58 10.63 3.24
CA ASP A 90 12.47 10.73 2.09
C ASP A 90 12.60 9.35 1.47
N PHE A 91 11.84 9.10 0.42
CA PHE A 91 11.82 7.83 -0.29
C PHE A 91 11.91 8.08 -1.78
N ASP A 92 12.40 7.06 -2.52
CA ASP A 92 12.58 7.17 -3.96
C ASP A 92 11.68 6.22 -4.70
N TYR A 93 11.12 6.68 -5.81
CA TYR A 93 10.39 5.83 -6.73
C TYR A 93 11.37 4.93 -7.49
N LEU A 94 11.05 3.64 -7.59
CA LEU A 94 11.92 2.69 -8.30
C LEU A 94 11.30 2.15 -9.57
N GLY A 95 10.00 1.93 -9.61
CA GLY A 95 9.37 1.38 -10.80
C GLY A 95 7.96 0.91 -10.55
N ILE A 96 7.34 0.41 -11.61
CA ILE A 96 5.97 -0.07 -11.58
C ILE A 96 5.92 -1.43 -12.25
N ILE A 97 5.20 -2.35 -11.64
CA ILE A 97 4.89 -3.64 -12.23
C ILE A 97 3.40 -3.69 -12.45
N ARG A 98 2.99 -4.06 -13.67
CA ARG A 98 1.59 -4.20 -14.02
C ARG A 98 1.24 -5.67 -14.13
N ARG A 99 0.17 -6.07 -13.46
CA ARG A 99 -0.25 -7.46 -13.49
C ARG A 99 -1.74 -7.58 -13.25
N GLY A 100 -2.45 -8.17 -14.19
CA GLY A 100 -3.89 -8.35 -14.07
C GLY A 100 -4.60 -7.02 -14.02
N GLU A 101 -5.27 -6.74 -12.94
CA GLU A 101 -6.00 -5.49 -12.74
C GLU A 101 -5.30 -4.58 -11.74
N TYR A 102 -4.06 -4.85 -11.43
CA TYR A 102 -3.34 -4.14 -10.39
C TYR A 102 -2.00 -3.64 -10.88
N VAL A 103 -1.53 -2.59 -10.23
CA VAL A 103 -0.16 -2.12 -10.40
C VAL A 103 0.53 -2.18 -9.04
N THR A 104 1.79 -2.55 -9.05
CA THR A 104 2.63 -2.50 -7.86
C THR A 104 3.65 -1.41 -8.08
N VAL A 105 3.61 -0.39 -7.24
CA VAL A 105 4.57 0.70 -7.30
C VAL A 105 5.65 0.40 -6.27
N LEU A 106 6.90 0.52 -6.70
CA LEU A 106 8.05 0.16 -5.87
C LEU A 106 8.78 1.42 -5.42
N TYR A 107 9.12 1.45 -4.15
CA TYR A 107 9.83 2.56 -3.54
C TYR A 107 11.07 2.08 -2.80
N ARG A 108 12.13 2.89 -2.81
CA ARG A 108 13.24 2.72 -1.89
C ARG A 108 12.88 3.49 -0.64
N GLN A 109 12.65 2.76 0.45
CA GLN A 109 12.24 3.35 1.72
C GLN A 109 13.41 3.34 2.69
N ARG A 110 13.52 4.39 3.48
CA ARG A 110 14.56 4.50 4.49
C ARG A 110 13.91 4.65 5.86
N SER A 111 14.71 4.44 6.88
CA SER A 111 14.28 4.66 8.25
C SER A 111 14.94 5.93 8.80
N SER A 112 14.21 6.64 9.65
CA SER A 112 14.78 7.82 10.31
C SER A 112 15.69 7.44 11.48
N LYS A 113 15.67 6.17 11.89
CA LYS A 113 16.43 5.70 13.07
C LYS A 113 17.47 4.66 12.74
N ARG A 114 17.39 3.99 11.62
CA ARG A 114 18.29 2.89 11.27
C ARG A 114 18.89 3.12 9.91
N ALA A 115 20.16 2.83 9.78
CA ALA A 115 20.81 2.86 8.47
C ALA A 115 20.32 1.70 7.62
N GLY A 116 20.28 1.92 6.32
CA GLY A 116 19.88 0.90 5.36
C GLY A 116 18.73 1.34 4.49
N GLU A 117 18.36 0.45 3.60
CA GLU A 117 17.28 0.70 2.64
C GLU A 117 16.35 -0.51 2.61
N TRP A 118 15.09 -0.23 2.37
CA TRP A 118 14.05 -1.25 2.33
C TRP A 118 13.26 -1.10 1.04
N LEU A 119 12.66 -2.20 0.60
CA LEU A 119 11.78 -2.17 -0.56
C LEU A 119 10.36 -1.94 -0.10
N GLY A 120 9.80 -0.80 -0.50
CA GLY A 120 8.39 -0.50 -0.28
C GLY A 120 7.58 -0.95 -1.48
N ARG A 121 6.47 -1.62 -1.24
CA ARG A 121 5.57 -2.08 -2.29
C ARG A 121 4.17 -1.58 -1.99
N LEU A 122 3.55 -0.97 -2.99
CA LEU A 122 2.19 -0.45 -2.88
C LEU A 122 1.39 -0.99 -4.05
N VAL A 123 0.41 -1.82 -3.76
CA VAL A 123 -0.44 -2.42 -4.78
C VAL A 123 -1.73 -1.61 -4.88
N LEU A 124 -2.02 -1.13 -6.08
CA LEU A 124 -3.17 -0.27 -6.33
C LEU A 124 -4.08 -0.92 -7.37
N GLY A 125 -5.36 -0.65 -7.24
CA GLY A 125 -6.37 -1.06 -8.19
C GLY A 125 -7.59 -0.16 -8.02
N TYR A 126 -8.59 -0.39 -8.85
CA TYR A 126 -9.85 0.35 -8.75
C TYR A 126 -10.87 -0.44 -7.93
N GLU A 127 -11.59 0.28 -7.09
CA GLU A 127 -12.74 -0.26 -6.39
C GLU A 127 -13.80 0.84 -6.39
N ASN A 128 -14.96 0.54 -6.94
CA ASN A 128 -16.06 1.50 -7.02
C ASN A 128 -15.64 2.82 -7.67
N GLY A 129 -14.85 2.73 -8.73
CA GLY A 129 -14.41 3.89 -9.47
C GLY A 129 -13.31 4.71 -8.84
N LYS A 130 -12.76 4.24 -7.73
CA LYS A 130 -11.68 4.95 -7.03
C LYS A 130 -10.47 4.07 -6.89
N ILE A 131 -9.29 4.68 -6.93
CA ILE A 131 -8.05 3.98 -6.69
C ILE A 131 -7.95 3.68 -5.21
N ARG A 132 -7.73 2.39 -4.89
CA ARG A 132 -7.60 1.93 -3.52
C ARG A 132 -6.35 1.10 -3.37
N ILE A 133 -5.92 0.94 -2.13
CA ILE A 133 -4.74 0.15 -1.80
C ILE A 133 -5.16 -1.29 -1.56
N PHE A 134 -4.62 -2.20 -2.37
CA PHE A 134 -4.90 -3.62 -2.27
C PHE A 134 -3.76 -4.39 -1.61
N GLY A 135 -2.65 -3.74 -1.37
CA GLY A 135 -1.54 -4.32 -0.64
C GLY A 135 -0.47 -3.28 -0.36
N ALA A 136 0.23 -3.44 0.75
CA ALA A 136 1.34 -2.57 1.10
C ALA A 136 2.29 -3.36 1.97
N SER A 137 3.58 -3.26 1.68
CA SER A 137 4.58 -4.00 2.45
C SER A 137 5.93 -3.32 2.37
N ILE A 138 6.79 -3.65 3.32
CA ILE A 138 8.17 -3.18 3.37
C ILE A 138 9.03 -4.40 3.70
N PHE A 139 10.06 -4.60 2.89
CA PHE A 139 10.98 -5.71 3.07
C PHE A 139 12.36 -5.27 3.48
#